data_c890f353931011bfe4ca6c4d4220be55
#
_entry.id   c890f353931011bfe4ca6c4d4220be55
#
_cell.length_a   1.000
_cell.length_b   1.000
_cell.length_c   1.000
_cell.angle_alpha   90.00
_cell.angle_beta   90.00
_cell.angle_gamma   90.00
#
_symmetry.space_group_name_H-M   'P 1'
#
loop_
_entity.id
_entity.type
_entity.pdbx_description
1 polymer ?
#
loop_
_entity_poly.entity_id
_entity_poly.type
_entity_poly.pdbx_seq_one_letter_code
_entity_poly.pdbx_strand_id
1 'polypeptide(L)'
;MTALLELKQRIKNLYSQYEIYILPVLRFVLAMAYFIWINTNMGYMKQIDNIFIVLILALICSILPSGVMIFVGFALMVAHGYALGIEVAGFMLVLILFMAILFLRFSSDNNLVLVFTPLSFGFSVPTLLPIGSGLLCNAFSALPAGCGVIIYYFIRFIRVQHKLLENPDVAIADKLKLLTDGIVQNWGMWITVIAFIAVILLVNLIRTRSFDYAWRIAIIAGGVVYVLMIIAGGFYFRLDIDAVSYTHLRAHET
;
A
#
# COMPACT_ATOMS: atom_id res chain seq x y z
N MET A 1 7.62 -3.50 35.54
CA MET A 1 8.54 -3.07 34.46
C MET A 1 9.55 -4.16 34.06
N THR A 2 10.05 -4.96 34.98
CA THR A 2 11.01 -6.06 34.74
C THR A 2 10.50 -7.13 33.76
N ALA A 3 9.26 -7.62 33.92
CA ALA A 3 8.68 -8.67 33.08
C ALA A 3 8.57 -8.28 31.59
N LEU A 4 8.25 -7.02 31.28
CA LEU A 4 8.18 -6.50 29.90
C LEU A 4 9.59 -6.39 29.28
N LEU A 5 10.59 -6.01 30.08
CA LEU A 5 11.98 -5.95 29.62
C LEU A 5 12.54 -7.35 29.39
N GLU A 6 12.22 -8.30 30.27
CA GLU A 6 12.59 -9.72 30.09
C GLU A 6 11.94 -10.33 28.86
N LEU A 7 10.64 -10.06 28.64
CA LEU A 7 9.94 -10.53 27.43
C LEU A 7 10.58 -9.95 26.15
N LYS A 8 10.88 -8.65 26.16
CA LYS A 8 11.59 -7.99 25.04
C LYS A 8 12.94 -8.63 24.78
N GLN A 9 13.70 -8.91 25.83
CA GLN A 9 15.02 -9.55 25.71
C GLN A 9 14.90 -10.98 25.18
N ARG A 10 13.93 -11.75 25.67
CA ARG A 10 13.65 -13.12 25.18
C ARG A 10 13.28 -13.12 23.71
N ILE A 11 12.38 -12.22 23.28
CA ILE A 11 11.99 -12.08 21.87
C ILE A 11 13.20 -11.71 21.01
N LYS A 12 14.03 -10.76 21.47
CA LYS A 12 15.24 -10.35 20.75
C LYS A 12 16.23 -11.50 20.60
N ASN A 13 16.45 -12.27 21.67
CA ASN A 13 17.36 -13.41 21.66
C ASN A 13 16.83 -14.53 20.76
N LEU A 14 15.52 -14.86 20.83
CA LEU A 14 14.88 -15.82 19.93
C LEU A 14 14.99 -15.38 18.47
N TYR A 15 14.72 -14.12 18.18
CA TYR A 15 14.86 -13.59 16.82
C TYR A 15 16.30 -13.72 16.31
N SER A 16 17.28 -13.30 17.11
CA SER A 16 18.71 -13.38 16.73
C SER A 16 19.19 -14.83 16.54
N GLN A 17 18.65 -15.77 17.32
CA GLN A 17 19.04 -17.18 17.23
C GLN A 17 18.42 -17.89 16.02
N TYR A 18 17.17 -17.52 15.65
CA TYR A 18 16.38 -18.19 14.61
C TYR A 18 16.09 -17.28 13.41
N GLU A 19 16.84 -16.19 13.23
CA GLU A 19 16.63 -15.20 12.16
C GLU A 19 16.57 -15.85 10.77
N ILE A 20 17.44 -16.82 10.51
CA ILE A 20 17.52 -17.57 9.24
C ILE A 20 16.18 -18.25 8.90
N TYR A 21 15.41 -18.69 9.89
CA TYR A 21 14.13 -19.37 9.69
C TYR A 21 12.95 -18.40 9.80
N ILE A 22 13.00 -17.47 10.75
CA ILE A 22 11.91 -16.52 11.02
C ILE A 22 11.72 -15.56 9.84
N LEU A 23 12.81 -15.04 9.27
CA LEU A 23 12.74 -14.05 8.21
C LEU A 23 12.07 -14.57 6.92
N PRO A 24 12.41 -15.77 6.40
CA PRO A 24 11.68 -16.36 5.26
C PRO A 24 10.21 -16.61 5.56
N VAL A 25 9.85 -17.07 6.77
CA VAL A 25 8.44 -17.29 7.14
C VAL A 25 7.65 -15.98 7.15
N LEU A 26 8.20 -14.91 7.73
CA LEU A 26 7.57 -13.60 7.73
C LEU A 26 7.41 -13.05 6.31
N ARG A 27 8.43 -13.20 5.45
CA ARG A 27 8.35 -12.82 4.04
C ARG A 27 7.30 -13.62 3.29
N PHE A 28 7.21 -14.94 3.55
CA PHE A 28 6.18 -15.79 2.97
C PHE A 28 4.78 -15.32 3.31
N VAL A 29 4.51 -15.10 4.61
CA VAL A 29 3.20 -14.64 5.09
C VAL A 29 2.84 -13.28 4.49
N LEU A 30 3.80 -12.35 4.44
CA LEU A 30 3.60 -11.03 3.86
C LEU A 30 3.34 -11.10 2.35
N ALA A 31 4.14 -11.89 1.62
CA ALA A 31 3.96 -12.09 0.18
C ALA A 31 2.60 -12.72 -0.13
N MET A 32 2.20 -13.73 0.64
CA MET A 32 0.91 -14.39 0.51
C MET A 32 -0.24 -13.39 0.75
N ALA A 33 -0.19 -12.61 1.82
CA ALA A 33 -1.19 -11.59 2.11
C ALA A 33 -1.29 -10.55 0.97
N TYR A 34 -0.14 -10.10 0.44
CA TYR A 34 -0.08 -9.12 -0.64
C TYR A 34 -0.63 -9.65 -1.96
N PHE A 35 -0.27 -10.86 -2.36
CA PHE A 35 -0.75 -11.47 -3.61
C PHE A 35 -2.23 -11.85 -3.53
N ILE A 36 -2.70 -12.36 -2.38
CA ILE A 36 -4.14 -12.58 -2.14
C ILE A 36 -4.89 -11.24 -2.25
N TRP A 37 -4.36 -10.17 -1.65
CA TRP A 37 -4.98 -8.86 -1.73
C TRP A 37 -5.09 -8.38 -3.20
N ILE A 38 -4.05 -8.55 -4.02
CA ILE A 38 -4.07 -8.22 -5.45
C ILE A 38 -5.15 -9.03 -6.17
N ASN A 39 -5.16 -10.36 -6.03
CA ASN A 39 -6.12 -11.23 -6.70
C ASN A 39 -7.56 -10.92 -6.28
N THR A 40 -7.82 -10.70 -4.98
CA THR A 40 -9.16 -10.36 -4.48
C THR A 40 -9.67 -9.03 -5.04
N ASN A 41 -8.78 -8.06 -5.28
CA ASN A 41 -9.18 -6.75 -5.78
C ASN A 41 -9.17 -6.62 -7.30
N MET A 42 -8.40 -7.45 -7.99
CA MET A 42 -8.28 -7.40 -9.44
C MET A 42 -8.80 -8.65 -10.16
N GLY A 43 -8.64 -9.84 -9.69
CA GLY A 43 -9.19 -11.15 -10.12
C GLY A 43 -9.66 -11.35 -11.58
N TYR A 44 -9.20 -10.53 -12.55
CA TYR A 44 -9.69 -10.54 -13.93
C TYR A 44 -9.09 -11.67 -14.76
N MET A 45 -7.85 -12.06 -14.47
CA MET A 45 -7.16 -13.13 -15.18
C MET A 45 -7.33 -14.45 -14.41
N LYS A 46 -8.32 -15.26 -14.78
CA LYS A 46 -8.68 -16.51 -14.11
C LYS A 46 -7.53 -17.52 -13.98
N GLN A 47 -6.57 -17.51 -14.92
CA GLN A 47 -5.41 -18.41 -14.86
C GLN A 47 -4.49 -18.10 -13.67
N ILE A 48 -4.37 -16.82 -13.29
CA ILE A 48 -3.49 -16.37 -12.20
C ILE A 48 -4.27 -16.23 -10.89
N ASP A 49 -5.59 -16.06 -10.96
CA ASP A 49 -6.47 -16.02 -9.80
C ASP A 49 -6.68 -17.42 -9.22
N ASN A 50 -5.56 -18.03 -8.79
CA ASN A 50 -5.51 -19.37 -8.22
C ASN A 50 -4.61 -19.37 -6.99
N ILE A 51 -5.15 -19.89 -5.88
CA ILE A 51 -4.43 -19.94 -4.61
C ILE A 51 -3.12 -20.74 -4.69
N PHE A 52 -3.02 -21.75 -5.55
CA PHE A 52 -1.81 -22.52 -5.73
C PHE A 52 -0.69 -21.68 -6.39
N ILE A 53 -1.04 -20.83 -7.35
CA ILE A 53 -0.08 -19.91 -7.99
C ILE A 53 0.40 -18.88 -6.98
N VAL A 54 -0.51 -18.31 -6.20
CA VAL A 54 -0.17 -17.37 -5.12
C VAL A 54 0.79 -18.01 -4.12
N LEU A 55 0.52 -19.25 -3.71
CA LEU A 55 1.34 -19.98 -2.76
C LEU A 55 2.75 -20.25 -3.31
N ILE A 56 2.88 -20.67 -4.57
CA ILE A 56 4.16 -20.90 -5.23
C ILE A 56 4.95 -19.58 -5.34
N LEU A 57 4.32 -18.50 -5.78
CA LEU A 57 4.96 -17.19 -5.89
C LEU A 57 5.40 -16.66 -4.52
N ALA A 58 4.57 -16.81 -3.48
CA ALA A 58 4.91 -16.42 -2.13
C ALA A 58 6.07 -17.25 -1.57
N LEU A 59 6.13 -18.54 -1.87
CA LEU A 59 7.24 -19.41 -1.47
C LEU A 59 8.55 -18.98 -2.13
N ILE A 60 8.54 -18.68 -3.41
CA ILE A 60 9.70 -18.15 -4.14
C ILE A 60 10.15 -16.81 -3.52
N CYS A 61 9.22 -15.89 -3.26
CA CYS A 61 9.50 -14.59 -2.66
C CYS A 61 9.99 -14.68 -1.20
N SER A 62 9.74 -15.77 -0.50
CA SER A 62 10.22 -15.97 0.88
C SER A 62 11.74 -16.07 0.97
N ILE A 63 12.37 -16.64 -0.07
CA ILE A 63 13.82 -16.86 -0.13
C ILE A 63 14.55 -15.66 -0.74
N LEU A 64 13.86 -14.94 -1.65
CA LEU A 64 14.44 -13.83 -2.41
C LEU A 64 14.39 -12.50 -1.61
N PRO A 65 15.19 -11.49 -2.00
CA PRO A 65 15.10 -10.15 -1.42
C PRO A 65 13.68 -9.57 -1.53
N SER A 66 13.29 -8.74 -0.54
CA SER A 66 11.95 -8.12 -0.47
C SER A 66 11.58 -7.29 -1.72
N GLY A 67 12.55 -6.76 -2.44
CA GLY A 67 12.33 -6.08 -3.71
C GLY A 67 11.67 -6.98 -4.77
N VAL A 68 12.03 -8.27 -4.81
CA VAL A 68 11.45 -9.22 -5.76
C VAL A 68 9.95 -9.39 -5.53
N MET A 69 9.50 -9.42 -4.28
CA MET A 69 8.08 -9.49 -3.92
C MET A 69 7.29 -8.32 -4.55
N ILE A 70 7.86 -7.13 -4.55
CA ILE A 70 7.24 -5.94 -5.15
C ILE A 70 7.13 -6.09 -6.67
N PHE A 71 8.21 -6.51 -7.32
CA PHE A 71 8.20 -6.73 -8.78
C PHE A 71 7.22 -7.82 -9.20
N VAL A 72 7.13 -8.93 -8.44
CA VAL A 72 6.14 -9.98 -8.69
C VAL A 72 4.72 -9.44 -8.50
N GLY A 73 4.47 -8.64 -7.46
CA GLY A 73 3.18 -7.99 -7.27
C GLY A 73 2.82 -7.04 -8.43
N PHE A 74 3.78 -6.27 -8.90
CA PHE A 74 3.60 -5.41 -10.08
C PHE A 74 3.31 -6.22 -11.36
N ALA A 75 4.01 -7.33 -11.57
CA ALA A 75 3.76 -8.23 -12.69
C ALA A 75 2.35 -8.84 -12.63
N LEU A 76 1.88 -9.25 -11.43
CA LEU A 76 0.52 -9.73 -11.24
C LEU A 76 -0.52 -8.64 -11.57
N MET A 77 -0.30 -7.40 -11.12
CA MET A 77 -1.20 -6.28 -11.43
C MET A 77 -1.30 -6.03 -12.94
N VAL A 78 -0.17 -5.98 -13.64
CA VAL A 78 -0.14 -5.80 -15.10
C VAL A 78 -0.80 -6.97 -15.82
N ALA A 79 -0.60 -8.21 -15.36
CA ALA A 79 -1.23 -9.39 -15.93
C ALA A 79 -2.77 -9.36 -15.78
N HIS A 80 -3.28 -8.93 -14.63
CA HIS A 80 -4.71 -8.71 -14.46
C HIS A 80 -5.23 -7.55 -15.31
N GLY A 81 -4.44 -6.47 -15.47
CA GLY A 81 -4.76 -5.37 -16.37
C GLY A 81 -4.85 -5.82 -17.84
N TYR A 82 -3.98 -6.75 -18.25
CA TYR A 82 -4.00 -7.32 -19.60
C TYR A 82 -5.31 -8.07 -19.90
N ALA A 83 -5.89 -8.73 -18.91
CA ALA A 83 -7.17 -9.42 -19.07
C ALA A 83 -8.35 -8.44 -19.31
N LEU A 84 -8.23 -7.17 -18.90
CA LEU A 84 -9.22 -6.12 -19.19
C LEU A 84 -9.01 -5.46 -20.56
N GLY A 85 -7.75 -5.38 -21.03
CA GLY A 85 -7.38 -4.79 -22.29
C GLY A 85 -5.90 -4.45 -22.34
N ILE A 86 -5.31 -4.50 -23.52
CA ILE A 86 -3.89 -4.20 -23.73
C ILE A 86 -3.56 -2.74 -23.37
N GLU A 87 -4.52 -1.82 -23.58
CA GLU A 87 -4.43 -0.41 -23.24
C GLU A 87 -4.36 -0.19 -21.72
N VAL A 88 -5.12 -0.99 -20.95
CA VAL A 88 -5.12 -0.96 -19.48
C VAL A 88 -3.78 -1.47 -18.97
N ALA A 89 -3.31 -2.60 -19.50
CA ALA A 89 -2.00 -3.15 -19.14
C ALA A 89 -0.86 -2.20 -19.46
N GLY A 90 -0.89 -1.57 -20.65
CA GLY A 90 0.10 -0.58 -21.07
C GLY A 90 0.14 0.63 -20.15
N PHE A 91 -1.03 1.18 -19.79
CA PHE A 91 -1.14 2.30 -18.86
C PHE A 91 -0.61 1.93 -17.47
N MET A 92 -1.00 0.76 -16.95
CA MET A 92 -0.50 0.26 -15.67
C MET A 92 1.01 0.07 -15.69
N LEU A 93 1.56 -0.50 -16.75
CA LEU A 93 2.99 -0.71 -16.88
C LEU A 93 3.76 0.60 -16.86
N VAL A 94 3.31 1.63 -17.56
CA VAL A 94 3.93 2.96 -17.55
C VAL A 94 3.86 3.58 -16.15
N LEU A 95 2.70 3.50 -15.47
CA LEU A 95 2.51 4.02 -14.12
C LEU A 95 3.45 3.31 -13.12
N ILE A 96 3.52 1.98 -13.19
CA ILE A 96 4.36 1.15 -12.32
C ILE A 96 5.85 1.42 -12.59
N LEU A 97 6.26 1.56 -13.86
CA LEU A 97 7.65 1.91 -14.20
C LEU A 97 8.04 3.28 -13.65
N PHE A 98 7.15 4.27 -13.77
CA PHE A 98 7.39 5.59 -13.19
C PHE A 98 7.58 5.50 -11.66
N MET A 99 6.70 4.77 -10.98
CA MET A 99 6.82 4.53 -9.53
C MET A 99 8.08 3.75 -9.18
N ALA A 100 8.42 2.71 -9.96
CA ALA A 100 9.61 1.90 -9.74
C ALA A 100 10.89 2.72 -9.86
N ILE A 101 10.98 3.62 -10.84
CA ILE A 101 12.13 4.53 -11.00
C ILE A 101 12.26 5.45 -9.78
N LEU A 102 11.17 6.07 -9.34
CA LEU A 102 11.17 6.92 -8.15
C LEU A 102 11.59 6.14 -6.90
N PHE A 103 11.01 4.96 -6.73
CA PHE A 103 11.25 4.09 -5.59
C PHE A 103 12.70 3.58 -5.54
N LEU A 104 13.23 3.03 -6.65
CA LEU A 104 14.62 2.53 -6.72
C LEU A 104 15.64 3.65 -6.52
N ARG A 105 15.32 4.87 -6.97
CA ARG A 105 16.22 6.01 -6.84
C ARG A 105 16.33 6.53 -5.42
N PHE A 106 15.22 6.55 -4.65
CA PHE A 106 15.15 7.31 -3.40
C PHE A 106 14.93 6.47 -2.14
N SER A 107 14.46 5.24 -2.23
CA SER A 107 13.96 4.53 -1.05
C SER A 107 14.11 3.01 -1.08
N SER A 108 15.20 2.49 -1.64
CA SER A 108 15.44 1.04 -1.73
C SER A 108 15.41 0.31 -0.37
N ASP A 109 15.79 0.98 0.72
CA ASP A 109 15.86 0.39 2.06
C ASP A 109 14.48 0.23 2.73
N ASN A 110 13.46 0.95 2.25
CA ASN A 110 12.12 0.97 2.83
C ASN A 110 11.08 0.22 1.96
N ASN A 111 11.52 -0.79 1.24
CA ASN A 111 10.73 -1.55 0.27
C ASN A 111 9.39 -2.06 0.81
N LEU A 112 9.38 -2.55 2.04
CA LEU A 112 8.20 -3.15 2.66
C LEU A 112 7.08 -2.15 2.88
N VAL A 113 7.37 -0.86 3.05
CA VAL A 113 6.35 0.17 3.24
C VAL A 113 5.39 0.24 2.05
N LEU A 114 5.89 0.05 0.82
CA LEU A 114 5.07 0.02 -0.38
C LEU A 114 4.06 -1.14 -0.36
N VAL A 115 4.46 -2.31 0.13
CA VAL A 115 3.60 -3.50 0.25
C VAL A 115 2.59 -3.34 1.38
N PHE A 116 3.05 -2.84 2.54
CA PHE A 116 2.17 -2.65 3.69
C PHE A 116 1.11 -1.56 3.47
N THR A 117 1.37 -0.57 2.59
CA THR A 117 0.41 0.51 2.35
C THR A 117 -0.93 0.00 1.82
N PRO A 118 -1.03 -0.69 0.68
CA PRO A 118 -2.31 -1.20 0.21
C PRO A 118 -2.93 -2.23 1.17
N LEU A 119 -2.12 -3.03 1.86
CA LEU A 119 -2.61 -3.97 2.88
C LEU A 119 -3.25 -3.24 4.07
N SER A 120 -2.69 -2.11 4.51
CA SER A 120 -3.27 -1.33 5.62
C SER A 120 -4.68 -0.83 5.32
N PHE A 121 -4.95 -0.47 4.06
CA PHE A 121 -6.30 -0.16 3.60
C PHE A 121 -7.18 -1.41 3.55
N GLY A 122 -6.65 -2.54 3.10
CA GLY A 122 -7.36 -3.81 3.08
C GLY A 122 -7.80 -4.28 4.47
N PHE A 123 -6.99 -4.00 5.49
CA PHE A 123 -7.30 -4.31 6.90
C PHE A 123 -8.03 -3.18 7.64
N SER A 124 -8.45 -2.12 6.95
CA SER A 124 -9.16 -0.97 7.53
C SER A 124 -8.38 -0.18 8.59
N VAL A 125 -7.06 -0.22 8.54
CA VAL A 125 -6.18 0.46 9.49
C VAL A 125 -5.14 1.37 8.80
N PRO A 126 -5.56 2.21 7.82
CA PRO A 126 -4.61 3.00 7.02
C PRO A 126 -3.78 3.97 7.86
N THR A 127 -4.33 4.49 8.97
CA THR A 127 -3.64 5.46 9.86
C THR A 127 -2.41 4.87 10.54
N LEU A 128 -2.40 3.55 10.80
CA LEU A 128 -1.28 2.90 11.48
C LEU A 128 0.00 2.91 10.64
N LEU A 129 -0.14 2.86 9.31
CA LEU A 129 1.02 2.77 8.44
C LEU A 129 1.89 4.04 8.44
N PRO A 130 1.36 5.26 8.20
CA PRO A 130 2.22 6.45 8.18
C PRO A 130 2.82 6.74 9.56
N ILE A 131 2.11 6.45 10.65
CA ILE A 131 2.65 6.57 12.01
C ILE A 131 3.75 5.53 12.23
N GLY A 132 3.49 4.26 11.92
CA GLY A 132 4.45 3.17 12.09
C GLY A 132 5.72 3.35 11.25
N SER A 133 5.58 3.73 9.97
CA SER A 133 6.74 4.00 9.11
C SER A 133 7.53 5.22 9.55
N GLY A 134 6.87 6.30 10.01
CA GLY A 134 7.55 7.45 10.61
C GLY A 134 8.32 7.12 11.88
N LEU A 135 7.84 6.15 12.69
CA LEU A 135 8.49 5.69 13.92
C LEU A 135 9.62 4.69 13.67
N LEU A 136 9.49 3.79 12.70
CA LEU A 136 10.40 2.66 12.51
C LEU A 136 11.39 2.86 11.37
N CYS A 137 10.98 3.59 10.33
CA CYS A 137 11.79 3.86 9.16
C CYS A 137 12.41 5.27 9.20
N ASN A 138 12.99 5.68 8.09
CA ASN A 138 13.50 7.04 7.89
C ASN A 138 12.47 7.91 7.13
N ALA A 139 12.73 9.22 7.00
CA ALA A 139 11.84 10.16 6.30
C ALA A 139 11.59 9.78 4.82
N PHE A 140 12.53 9.09 4.18
CA PHE A 140 12.39 8.65 2.78
C PHE A 140 11.32 7.56 2.59
N SER A 141 10.84 6.92 3.68
CA SER A 141 9.71 5.99 3.62
C SER A 141 8.39 6.65 3.20
N ALA A 142 8.32 7.98 3.24
CA ALA A 142 7.18 8.76 2.73
C ALA A 142 6.92 8.51 1.23
N LEU A 143 7.96 8.28 0.45
CA LEU A 143 7.85 8.07 -0.99
C LEU A 143 7.21 6.72 -1.34
N PRO A 144 7.70 5.56 -0.86
CA PRO A 144 7.01 4.29 -1.10
C PRO A 144 5.62 4.23 -0.46
N ALA A 145 5.38 4.91 0.66
CA ALA A 145 4.04 5.01 1.23
C ALA A 145 3.08 5.75 0.29
N GLY A 146 3.49 6.90 -0.26
CA GLY A 146 2.71 7.64 -1.26
C GLY A 146 2.43 6.82 -2.52
N CYS A 147 3.43 6.12 -3.06
CA CYS A 147 3.25 5.20 -4.19
C CYS A 147 2.24 4.09 -3.86
N GLY A 148 2.30 3.51 -2.67
CA GLY A 148 1.35 2.48 -2.23
C GLY A 148 -0.08 2.99 -2.11
N VAL A 149 -0.29 4.24 -1.69
CA VAL A 149 -1.61 4.90 -1.70
C VAL A 149 -2.13 5.02 -3.14
N ILE A 150 -1.29 5.50 -4.08
CA ILE A 150 -1.70 5.63 -5.49
C ILE A 150 -2.09 4.27 -6.06
N ILE A 151 -1.31 3.21 -5.79
CA ILE A 151 -1.62 1.83 -6.23
C ILE A 151 -2.98 1.39 -5.67
N TYR A 152 -3.24 1.59 -4.39
CA TYR A 152 -4.51 1.21 -3.78
C TYR A 152 -5.71 1.90 -4.45
N TYR A 153 -5.67 3.22 -4.59
CA TYR A 153 -6.75 3.99 -5.19
C TYR A 153 -6.92 3.68 -6.68
N PHE A 154 -5.84 3.43 -7.39
CA PHE A 154 -5.87 3.07 -8.81
C PHE A 154 -6.50 1.68 -9.03
N ILE A 155 -6.12 0.67 -8.25
CA ILE A 155 -6.76 -0.64 -8.29
C ILE A 155 -8.26 -0.54 -7.97
N ARG A 156 -8.61 0.25 -6.94
CA ARG A 156 -10.01 0.51 -6.59
C ARG A 156 -10.77 1.17 -7.74
N PHE A 157 -10.15 2.13 -8.41
CA PHE A 157 -10.73 2.79 -9.58
C PHE A 157 -10.99 1.80 -10.72
N ILE A 158 -10.00 0.98 -11.07
CA ILE A 158 -10.15 -0.08 -12.10
C ILE A 158 -11.30 -1.02 -11.72
N ARG A 159 -11.40 -1.42 -10.45
CA ARG A 159 -12.46 -2.31 -9.98
C ARG A 159 -13.85 -1.70 -10.16
N VAL A 160 -14.01 -0.41 -9.95
CA VAL A 160 -15.30 0.30 -10.18
C VAL A 160 -15.61 0.42 -11.67
N GLN A 161 -14.60 0.68 -12.50
CA GLN A 161 -14.75 0.96 -13.92
C GLN A 161 -14.52 -0.26 -14.83
N HIS A 162 -14.34 -1.47 -14.28
CA HIS A 162 -13.95 -2.66 -15.04
C HIS A 162 -14.87 -2.94 -16.25
N LYS A 163 -16.19 -2.75 -16.11
CA LYS A 163 -17.15 -2.99 -17.21
C LYS A 163 -16.93 -2.08 -18.41
N LEU A 164 -16.53 -0.82 -18.19
CA LEU A 164 -16.21 0.12 -19.26
C LEU A 164 -14.84 -0.20 -19.88
N LEU A 165 -13.88 -0.62 -19.06
CA LEU A 165 -12.54 -0.95 -19.51
C LEU A 165 -12.50 -2.26 -20.32
N GLU A 166 -13.33 -3.24 -19.97
CA GLU A 166 -13.47 -4.52 -20.67
C GLU A 166 -14.23 -4.40 -21.99
N ASN A 167 -15.09 -3.37 -22.13
CA ASN A 167 -15.95 -3.22 -23.30
C ASN A 167 -15.12 -2.93 -24.57
N PRO A 168 -15.19 -3.79 -25.63
CA PRO A 168 -14.47 -3.58 -26.87
C PRO A 168 -15.01 -2.42 -27.71
N ASP A 169 -16.28 -2.02 -27.50
CA ASP A 169 -16.91 -0.94 -28.25
C ASP A 169 -16.44 0.47 -27.83
N VAL A 170 -15.80 0.57 -26.66
CA VAL A 170 -15.24 1.83 -26.17
C VAL A 170 -13.88 2.09 -26.83
N ALA A 171 -13.75 3.27 -27.44
CA ALA A 171 -12.51 3.66 -28.11
C ALA A 171 -11.30 3.66 -27.15
N ILE A 172 -10.13 3.23 -27.62
CA ILE A 172 -8.90 3.19 -26.83
C ILE A 172 -8.58 4.55 -26.20
N ALA A 173 -8.79 5.64 -26.96
CA ALA A 173 -8.56 7.00 -26.47
C ALA A 173 -9.44 7.34 -25.26
N ASP A 174 -10.70 6.90 -25.26
CA ASP A 174 -11.62 7.16 -24.15
C ASP A 174 -11.25 6.33 -22.91
N LYS A 175 -10.82 5.08 -23.10
CA LYS A 175 -10.29 4.25 -21.99
C LYS A 175 -9.04 4.87 -21.38
N LEU A 176 -8.09 5.35 -22.19
CA LEU A 176 -6.87 6.01 -21.70
C LEU A 176 -7.19 7.32 -20.98
N LYS A 177 -8.14 8.10 -21.51
CA LYS A 177 -8.63 9.31 -20.84
C LYS A 177 -9.25 8.96 -19.49
N LEU A 178 -10.12 7.95 -19.44
CA LEU A 178 -10.76 7.48 -18.21
C LEU A 178 -9.71 7.07 -17.15
N LEU A 179 -8.68 6.32 -17.55
CA LEU A 179 -7.59 5.90 -16.65
C LEU A 179 -6.77 7.11 -16.15
N THR A 180 -6.51 8.08 -17.02
CA THR A 180 -5.79 9.30 -16.65
C THR A 180 -6.60 10.15 -15.68
N ASP A 181 -7.88 10.36 -15.97
CA ASP A 181 -8.81 11.10 -15.12
C ASP A 181 -8.97 10.43 -13.74
N GLY A 182 -8.97 9.09 -13.71
CA GLY A 182 -9.01 8.30 -12.47
C GLY A 182 -7.82 8.52 -11.53
N ILE A 183 -6.68 9.00 -12.05
CA ILE A 183 -5.53 9.40 -11.24
C ILE A 183 -5.55 10.91 -10.99
N VAL A 184 -5.64 11.71 -12.05
CA VAL A 184 -5.46 13.17 -11.97
C VAL A 184 -6.59 13.84 -11.20
N GLN A 185 -7.85 13.43 -11.42
CA GLN A 185 -9.03 14.03 -10.81
C GLN A 185 -9.43 13.36 -9.48
N ASN A 186 -8.67 12.38 -9.00
CA ASN A 186 -8.96 11.69 -7.76
C ASN A 186 -8.43 12.48 -6.55
N TRP A 187 -9.14 13.52 -6.16
CA TRP A 187 -8.76 14.38 -5.03
C TRP A 187 -8.62 13.61 -3.71
N GLY A 188 -9.48 12.60 -3.48
CA GLY A 188 -9.38 11.75 -2.29
C GLY A 188 -8.05 10.99 -2.23
N MET A 189 -7.55 10.52 -3.36
CA MET A 189 -6.23 9.90 -3.48
C MET A 189 -5.13 10.90 -3.11
N TRP A 190 -5.14 12.09 -3.73
CA TRP A 190 -4.09 13.09 -3.51
C TRP A 190 -4.05 13.61 -2.08
N ILE A 191 -5.22 13.85 -1.45
CA ILE A 191 -5.30 14.21 -0.03
C ILE A 191 -4.67 13.13 0.83
N THR A 192 -4.97 11.85 0.55
CA THR A 192 -4.43 10.73 1.31
C THR A 192 -2.91 10.62 1.11
N VAL A 193 -2.39 10.80 -0.11
CA VAL A 193 -0.94 10.83 -0.38
C VAL A 193 -0.26 11.93 0.42
N ILE A 194 -0.80 13.15 0.39
CA ILE A 194 -0.24 14.29 1.11
C ILE A 194 -0.31 14.05 2.63
N ALA A 195 -1.41 13.50 3.13
CA ALA A 195 -1.56 13.14 4.54
C ALA A 195 -0.53 12.09 4.99
N PHE A 196 -0.31 11.05 4.20
CA PHE A 196 0.70 10.02 4.50
C PHE A 196 2.11 10.62 4.55
N ILE A 197 2.48 11.41 3.54
CA ILE A 197 3.79 12.07 3.49
C ILE A 197 3.97 13.01 4.69
N ALA A 198 3.00 13.88 4.96
CA ALA A 198 3.08 14.83 6.07
C ALA A 198 3.19 14.14 7.44
N VAL A 199 2.39 13.09 7.67
CA VAL A 199 2.43 12.34 8.94
C VAL A 199 3.76 11.61 9.11
N ILE A 200 4.29 10.95 8.06
CA ILE A 200 5.58 10.27 8.13
C ILE A 200 6.69 11.26 8.48
N LEU A 201 6.74 12.41 7.78
CA LEU A 201 7.74 13.43 8.02
C LEU A 201 7.64 14.02 9.43
N LEU A 202 6.41 14.34 9.87
CA LEU A 202 6.15 14.88 11.20
C LEU A 202 6.56 13.90 12.31
N VAL A 203 6.09 12.65 12.21
CA VAL A 203 6.40 11.60 13.19
C VAL A 203 7.90 11.33 13.23
N ASN A 204 8.57 11.25 12.09
CA ASN A 204 10.02 11.07 12.02
C ASN A 204 10.76 12.27 12.63
N LEU A 205 10.33 13.50 12.35
CA LEU A 205 10.90 14.71 12.91
C LEU A 205 10.80 14.73 14.44
N ILE A 206 9.62 14.43 15.00
CA ILE A 206 9.40 14.41 16.45
C ILE A 206 10.21 13.30 17.11
N ARG A 207 10.18 12.08 16.54
CA ARG A 207 10.88 10.92 17.07
C ARG A 207 12.39 11.12 17.20
N THR A 208 12.99 11.87 16.28
CA THR A 208 14.43 12.11 16.24
C THR A 208 14.90 13.20 17.21
N ARG A 209 13.99 13.87 17.91
CA ARG A 209 14.34 14.87 18.92
C ARG A 209 14.65 14.23 20.27
N SER A 210 15.57 14.84 21.00
CA SER A 210 16.08 14.39 22.30
C SER A 210 15.28 14.89 23.49
N PHE A 211 13.94 14.75 23.47
CA PHE A 211 13.13 15.07 24.62
C PHE A 211 12.37 13.85 25.15
N ASP A 212 12.00 13.89 26.42
CA ASP A 212 11.29 12.80 27.07
C ASP A 212 9.94 12.54 26.41
N TYR A 213 9.63 11.24 26.25
CA TYR A 213 8.39 10.77 25.61
C TYR A 213 8.20 11.14 24.13
N ALA A 214 9.27 11.50 23.38
CA ALA A 214 9.19 11.84 21.95
C ALA A 214 8.36 10.84 21.11
N TRP A 215 8.49 9.54 21.38
CA TRP A 215 7.71 8.51 20.71
C TRP A 215 6.21 8.61 20.97
N ARG A 216 5.79 8.87 22.20
CA ARG A 216 4.37 9.00 22.54
C ARG A 216 3.77 10.24 21.91
N ILE A 217 4.50 11.35 21.97
CA ILE A 217 4.09 12.62 21.35
C ILE A 217 4.00 12.46 19.83
N ALA A 218 4.95 11.78 19.21
CA ALA A 218 4.96 11.50 17.77
C ALA A 218 3.72 10.70 17.33
N ILE A 219 3.30 9.68 18.10
CA ILE A 219 2.12 8.88 17.81
C ILE A 219 0.85 9.74 17.88
N ILE A 220 0.69 10.50 18.97
CA ILE A 220 -0.51 11.35 19.17
C ILE A 220 -0.55 12.44 18.09
N ALA A 221 0.55 13.16 17.87
CA ALA A 221 0.64 14.21 16.86
C ALA A 221 0.38 13.67 15.44
N GLY A 222 0.95 12.52 15.09
CA GLY A 222 0.72 11.86 13.81
C GLY A 222 -0.75 11.48 13.61
N GLY A 223 -1.40 10.92 14.62
CA GLY A 223 -2.83 10.57 14.57
C GLY A 223 -3.72 11.80 14.40
N VAL A 224 -3.48 12.85 15.19
CA VAL A 224 -4.25 14.11 15.11
C VAL A 224 -4.08 14.76 13.74
N VAL A 225 -2.84 14.89 13.26
CA VAL A 225 -2.57 15.50 11.94
C VAL A 225 -3.20 14.69 10.81
N TYR A 226 -3.13 13.37 10.86
CA TYR A 226 -3.79 12.52 9.86
C TYR A 226 -5.30 12.81 9.78
N VAL A 227 -5.99 12.76 10.92
CA VAL A 227 -7.44 13.01 10.99
C VAL A 227 -7.78 14.43 10.52
N LEU A 228 -7.04 15.44 10.97
CA LEU A 228 -7.27 16.82 10.56
C LEU A 228 -7.09 17.00 9.03
N MET A 229 -6.07 16.38 8.43
CA MET A 229 -5.84 16.49 7.00
C MET A 229 -6.93 15.81 6.17
N ILE A 230 -7.40 14.64 6.60
CA ILE A 230 -8.49 13.93 5.90
C ILE A 230 -9.79 14.72 6.02
N ILE A 231 -10.13 15.23 7.20
CA ILE A 231 -11.34 16.04 7.42
C ILE A 231 -11.27 17.35 6.61
N ALA A 232 -10.17 18.11 6.75
CA ALA A 232 -10.00 19.37 6.04
C ALA A 232 -10.04 19.19 4.52
N GLY A 233 -9.38 18.15 4.00
CA GLY A 233 -9.41 17.80 2.58
C GLY A 233 -10.80 17.40 2.11
N GLY A 234 -11.52 16.59 2.89
CA GLY A 234 -12.90 16.22 2.61
C GLY A 234 -13.82 17.44 2.48
N PHE A 235 -13.74 18.37 3.43
CA PHE A 235 -14.52 19.62 3.39
C PHE A 235 -14.15 20.52 2.21
N TYR A 236 -12.85 20.71 1.96
CA TYR A 236 -12.38 21.61 0.91
C TYR A 236 -12.80 21.14 -0.50
N PHE A 237 -12.70 19.84 -0.76
CA PHE A 237 -13.05 19.27 -2.07
C PHE A 237 -14.49 18.75 -2.13
N ARG A 238 -15.33 19.01 -1.12
CA ARG A 238 -16.72 18.51 -1.03
C ARG A 238 -16.81 17.01 -1.30
N LEU A 239 -15.79 16.26 -0.87
CA LEU A 239 -15.83 14.82 -0.93
C LEU A 239 -16.81 14.35 0.14
N ASP A 240 -17.72 13.43 -0.23
CA ASP A 240 -18.54 12.75 0.77
C ASP A 240 -17.60 12.04 1.74
N ILE A 241 -17.52 12.54 2.99
CA ILE A 241 -16.65 11.99 4.05
C ILE A 241 -17.04 10.53 4.31
N ASP A 242 -18.27 10.15 4.01
CA ASP A 242 -18.78 8.78 4.00
C ASP A 242 -17.95 7.84 3.10
N ALA A 243 -17.39 8.33 1.98
CA ALA A 243 -16.61 7.48 1.08
C ALA A 243 -15.27 7.01 1.66
N VAL A 244 -14.70 7.71 2.64
CA VAL A 244 -13.42 7.36 3.25
C VAL A 244 -13.61 6.48 4.51
N SER A 245 -14.72 6.65 5.22
CA SER A 245 -14.99 5.96 6.51
C SER A 245 -15.94 4.77 6.38
N TYR A 246 -16.89 4.77 5.42
CA TYR A 246 -17.99 3.79 5.35
C TYR A 246 -17.86 2.73 4.25
N THR A 247 -16.77 2.67 3.51
CA THR A 247 -16.60 1.60 2.50
C THR A 247 -16.50 0.19 3.11
N HIS A 248 -16.52 0.07 4.44
CA HIS A 248 -16.47 -1.22 5.14
C HIS A 248 -17.82 -1.77 5.61
N LEU A 249 -18.87 -0.95 5.72
CA LEU A 249 -20.18 -1.43 6.20
C LEU A 249 -21.13 -1.89 5.09
N ARG A 250 -20.87 -1.55 3.83
CA ARG A 250 -21.76 -1.91 2.70
C ARG A 250 -21.32 -3.13 1.89
N ALA A 251 -20.24 -3.79 2.25
CA ALA A 251 -19.80 -5.03 1.59
C ALA A 251 -20.50 -6.29 2.12
N HIS A 252 -21.42 -6.17 3.06
CA HIS A 252 -22.17 -7.30 3.64
C HIS A 252 -23.67 -7.32 3.30
N GLU A 253 -24.16 -6.40 2.45
CA GLU A 253 -25.54 -6.41 1.99
C GLU A 253 -25.60 -6.41 0.46
N THR A 254 -25.25 -7.50 -0.17
CA THR A 254 -25.86 -8.06 -1.41
C THR A 254 -25.34 -9.45 -1.64
#